data_a7a24f46256b5fb0bd633964fad423bb
#
_entry.id   a7a24f46256b5fb0bd633964fad423bb
#
_cell.length_a   1.000
_cell.length_b   1.000
_cell.length_c   1.000
_cell.angle_alpha   90.00
_cell.angle_beta   90.00
_cell.angle_gamma   90.00
#
_symmetry.space_group_name_H-M   'P 1'
#
loop_
_entity.id
_entity.type
_entity.pdbx_description
1 polymer ?
#
loop_
_entity_poly.entity_id
_entity_poly.type
_entity_poly.pdbx_seq_one_letter_code
_entity_poly.pdbx_strand_id
1 'polypeptide(L)'
;MKTNSKCFIQLVIVLLASATYGLAQTSGYNNYQTPPGQPVPYPPAQRQPGSMQSGSMPPGAAAEMVRPGSLNYVEGQVSSNGETLNPQSVGHFTLQPGQSLQTAQGYAEVLLTPGAFLRVGPNSEFRMTSVGLADTRISLTRGTALVEADQLIEGAHLEVTMGTTSADILKKGLYGFSADPQDAKVFDGKLDVIGQSNSREIGKGDQILLANGDNLKKTGFDEKQAKADPLYVWSEARSRDEAAQNKLVAQNPYGYAPVGGGWFWDPFTNYYGFWPSAYLYSPFGFGFYGGYYPGFYYGGYHPGFFRGGHIAGGNAGFSGVHGNGVGGSGGGGFHGGGGGGRR
;
A
#
# COMPACT_ATOMS: atom_id res chain seq x y z
N MET A 1 -75.85 -14.74 11.38
CA MET A 1 -76.59 -14.59 10.11
C MET A 1 -75.62 -14.31 8.99
N LYS A 2 -75.61 -15.24 8.00
CA LYS A 2 -75.18 -15.11 6.58
C LYS A 2 -73.85 -14.50 6.22
N THR A 3 -72.81 -15.33 5.96
CA THR A 3 -72.32 -15.82 4.64
C THR A 3 -72.30 -14.79 3.52
N ASN A 4 -71.10 -14.57 2.96
CA ASN A 4 -70.92 -14.76 1.50
C ASN A 4 -69.43 -14.80 1.11
N SER A 5 -69.08 -15.96 0.58
CA SER A 5 -67.91 -16.31 -0.17
C SER A 5 -67.99 -15.69 -1.56
N LYS A 6 -66.90 -15.14 -2.11
CA LYS A 6 -66.71 -15.04 -3.55
C LYS A 6 -65.25 -15.37 -3.91
N CYS A 7 -65.19 -16.53 -4.51
CA CYS A 7 -64.09 -17.08 -5.31
C CYS A 7 -63.83 -16.19 -6.53
N PHE A 8 -62.57 -15.81 -6.83
CA PHE A 8 -62.21 -15.31 -8.14
C PHE A 8 -61.04 -16.14 -8.69
N ILE A 9 -61.37 -16.78 -9.78
CA ILE A 9 -60.50 -17.58 -10.64
C ILE A 9 -59.57 -16.61 -11.38
N GLN A 10 -58.26 -16.83 -11.29
CA GLN A 10 -57.28 -16.16 -12.16
C GLN A 10 -56.91 -17.06 -13.34
N LEU A 11 -57.10 -16.50 -14.48
CA LEU A 11 -56.81 -17.02 -15.82
C LEU A 11 -55.27 -17.05 -16.05
N VAL A 12 -54.75 -18.21 -16.38
CA VAL A 12 -53.37 -18.41 -16.84
C VAL A 12 -53.33 -18.14 -18.34
N ILE A 13 -52.60 -17.10 -18.77
CA ILE A 13 -52.25 -16.87 -20.16
C ILE A 13 -50.80 -17.33 -20.36
N VAL A 14 -50.64 -18.44 -21.08
CA VAL A 14 -49.38 -18.92 -21.61
C VAL A 14 -49.13 -18.22 -22.94
N LEU A 15 -48.06 -17.39 -23.01
CA LEU A 15 -47.54 -16.86 -24.26
C LEU A 15 -46.24 -17.57 -24.62
N LEU A 16 -46.33 -18.42 -25.62
CA LEU A 16 -45.20 -18.97 -26.36
C LEU A 16 -44.62 -17.88 -27.26
N ALA A 17 -43.35 -17.53 -27.06
CA ALA A 17 -42.57 -16.75 -28.00
C ALA A 17 -41.30 -17.51 -28.37
N SER A 18 -41.18 -17.70 -29.66
CA SER A 18 -40.19 -18.45 -30.40
C SER A 18 -38.75 -17.96 -30.24
N ALA A 19 -37.85 -18.92 -30.21
CA ALA A 19 -36.40 -18.79 -30.17
C ALA A 19 -35.85 -18.19 -31.48
N THR A 20 -35.00 -17.18 -31.34
CA THR A 20 -33.98 -16.87 -32.34
C THR A 20 -32.59 -17.06 -31.68
N TYR A 21 -31.85 -18.01 -32.20
CA TYR A 21 -30.45 -18.27 -31.83
C TYR A 21 -29.59 -17.13 -32.34
N GLY A 22 -29.09 -16.31 -31.39
CA GLY A 22 -27.95 -15.41 -31.59
C GLY A 22 -26.77 -16.02 -30.90
N LEU A 23 -25.74 -16.45 -31.64
CA LEU A 23 -24.46 -16.87 -31.14
C LEU A 23 -23.74 -15.63 -30.57
N ALA A 24 -23.84 -15.45 -29.26
CA ALA A 24 -22.98 -14.56 -28.53
C ALA A 24 -21.80 -15.38 -27.98
N GLN A 25 -20.61 -15.09 -28.44
CA GLN A 25 -19.37 -15.59 -27.86
C GLN A 25 -19.27 -15.04 -26.44
N THR A 26 -19.54 -15.87 -25.46
CA THR A 26 -19.24 -15.57 -24.06
C THR A 26 -17.75 -15.83 -23.83
N SER A 27 -16.95 -14.76 -23.73
CA SER A 27 -15.65 -14.85 -23.10
C SER A 27 -15.90 -15.20 -21.63
N GLY A 28 -15.53 -16.44 -21.25
CA GLY A 28 -15.69 -16.96 -19.90
C GLY A 28 -14.77 -16.23 -18.95
N TYR A 29 -15.30 -15.33 -18.15
CA TYR A 29 -14.70 -14.92 -16.90
C TYR A 29 -15.02 -16.01 -15.88
N ASN A 30 -14.04 -16.86 -15.61
CA ASN A 30 -14.10 -17.79 -14.48
C ASN A 30 -14.05 -17.00 -13.18
N ASN A 31 -15.17 -16.89 -12.50
CA ASN A 31 -15.25 -16.47 -11.11
C ASN A 31 -14.59 -17.56 -10.23
N TYR A 32 -13.29 -17.44 -10.01
CA TYR A 32 -12.62 -18.16 -8.92
C TYR A 32 -12.86 -17.41 -7.62
N GLN A 33 -13.82 -17.86 -6.84
CA GLN A 33 -13.90 -17.53 -5.42
C GLN A 33 -12.77 -18.27 -4.71
N THR A 34 -11.67 -17.57 -4.41
CA THR A 34 -10.60 -18.11 -3.57
C THR A 34 -11.02 -18.04 -2.10
N PRO A 35 -10.84 -19.14 -1.33
CA PRO A 35 -11.06 -19.09 0.12
C PRO A 35 -10.11 -18.07 0.78
N PRO A 36 -10.52 -17.38 1.86
CA PRO A 36 -9.67 -16.44 2.56
C PRO A 36 -8.39 -17.13 3.04
N GLY A 37 -7.22 -16.58 2.63
CA GLY A 37 -5.90 -17.01 3.08
C GLY A 37 -5.04 -17.78 2.07
N GLN A 38 -5.46 -17.93 0.82
CA GLN A 38 -4.59 -18.47 -0.22
C GLN A 38 -4.12 -17.39 -1.20
N PRO A 39 -2.82 -17.40 -1.59
CA PRO A 39 -2.32 -16.47 -2.59
C PRO A 39 -3.00 -16.75 -3.93
N VAL A 40 -3.50 -15.71 -4.57
CA VAL A 40 -4.12 -15.78 -5.91
C VAL A 40 -3.06 -16.24 -6.91
N PRO A 41 -3.26 -17.36 -7.65
CA PRO A 41 -2.32 -17.73 -8.70
C PRO A 41 -2.42 -16.73 -9.85
N TYR A 42 -1.35 -15.98 -10.11
CA TYR A 42 -1.24 -15.18 -11.31
C TYR A 42 -1.27 -16.08 -12.55
N PRO A 43 -2.05 -15.77 -13.58
CA PRO A 43 -1.98 -16.50 -14.84
C PRO A 43 -0.56 -16.35 -15.42
N PRO A 44 0.03 -17.43 -15.94
CA PRO A 44 1.35 -17.34 -16.56
C PRO A 44 1.29 -16.36 -17.74
N ALA A 45 2.13 -15.35 -17.72
CA ALA A 45 2.27 -14.39 -18.82
C ALA A 45 2.64 -15.15 -20.09
N GLN A 46 1.72 -15.24 -21.05
CA GLN A 46 1.99 -15.73 -22.38
C GLN A 46 2.90 -14.70 -23.09
N ARG A 47 4.21 -14.96 -23.10
CA ARG A 47 5.17 -14.20 -23.90
C ARG A 47 4.95 -14.53 -25.37
N GLN A 48 4.40 -13.59 -26.12
CA GLN A 48 4.61 -13.55 -27.56
C GLN A 48 5.98 -12.92 -27.84
N PRO A 49 6.86 -13.53 -28.65
CA PRO A 49 8.08 -12.88 -29.10
C PRO A 49 7.73 -11.91 -30.24
N GLY A 50 7.53 -10.67 -29.91
CA GLY A 50 7.25 -9.59 -30.84
C GLY A 50 7.93 -8.32 -30.38
N SER A 51 8.95 -7.92 -31.13
CA SER A 51 9.63 -6.61 -31.21
C SER A 51 9.43 -5.67 -30.03
N MET A 52 10.46 -5.53 -29.20
CA MET A 52 10.60 -4.43 -28.23
C MET A 52 10.70 -3.11 -29.02
N GLN A 53 9.58 -2.46 -29.24
CA GLN A 53 9.56 -1.03 -29.44
C GLN A 53 9.81 -0.38 -28.10
N SER A 54 10.90 0.38 -28.01
CA SER A 54 11.14 1.33 -26.93
C SER A 54 9.89 2.19 -26.77
N GLY A 55 9.06 1.86 -25.78
CA GLY A 55 7.83 2.58 -25.48
C GLY A 55 8.19 3.94 -24.90
N SER A 56 8.32 4.94 -25.78
CA SER A 56 8.13 6.31 -25.37
C SER A 56 6.73 6.41 -24.77
N MET A 57 6.62 6.94 -23.54
CA MET A 57 5.33 7.36 -22.96
C MET A 57 4.50 8.04 -24.04
N PRO A 58 3.19 7.76 -24.17
CA PRO A 58 2.34 8.49 -25.09
C PRO A 58 2.46 9.98 -24.76
N PRO A 59 2.67 10.86 -25.79
CA PRO A 59 2.72 12.29 -25.57
C PRO A 59 1.34 12.76 -25.11
N GLY A 60 1.23 13.16 -23.83
CA GLY A 60 0.00 13.59 -23.19
C GLY A 60 -0.24 13.04 -21.78
N ALA A 61 0.37 11.93 -21.40
CA ALA A 61 0.46 11.53 -20.01
C ALA A 61 1.69 12.19 -19.37
N ALA A 62 1.66 13.51 -19.18
CA ALA A 62 2.42 14.09 -18.09
C ALA A 62 1.90 13.35 -16.84
N ALA A 63 2.70 12.44 -16.30
CA ALA A 63 2.40 11.79 -15.04
C ALA A 63 2.08 12.93 -14.07
N GLU A 64 0.79 13.05 -13.73
CA GLU A 64 0.37 14.05 -12.77
C GLU A 64 1.18 13.72 -11.52
N MET A 65 2.01 14.67 -11.09
CA MET A 65 2.96 14.37 -10.00
C MET A 65 2.16 13.88 -8.83
N VAL A 66 2.39 12.63 -8.42
CA VAL A 66 1.72 12.01 -7.28
C VAL A 66 1.87 12.91 -6.07
N ARG A 67 0.76 13.26 -5.45
CA ARG A 67 0.69 14.15 -4.29
C ARG A 67 -0.08 13.49 -3.17
N PRO A 68 0.05 14.01 -1.95
CA PRO A 68 -0.90 13.69 -0.89
C PRO A 68 -2.34 13.89 -1.36
N GLY A 69 -3.21 12.91 -1.08
CA GLY A 69 -4.60 12.90 -1.56
C GLY A 69 -4.83 12.11 -2.85
N SER A 70 -3.78 11.61 -3.54
CA SER A 70 -3.95 10.77 -4.74
C SER A 70 -4.62 9.45 -4.39
N LEU A 71 -5.69 9.12 -5.12
CA LEU A 71 -6.39 7.84 -4.99
C LEU A 71 -5.50 6.72 -5.54
N ASN A 72 -5.28 5.68 -4.73
CA ASN A 72 -4.41 4.56 -5.09
C ASN A 72 -5.16 3.25 -5.32
N TYR A 73 -6.28 3.05 -4.63
CA TYR A 73 -7.08 1.85 -4.79
C TYR A 73 -8.53 2.09 -4.41
N VAL A 74 -9.45 1.42 -5.11
CA VAL A 74 -10.90 1.46 -4.84
C VAL A 74 -11.48 0.07 -4.96
N GLU A 75 -12.27 -0.32 -3.97
CA GLU A 75 -13.06 -1.54 -3.96
C GLU A 75 -14.47 -1.24 -3.47
N GLY A 76 -15.49 -1.74 -4.18
CA GLY A 76 -16.89 -1.51 -3.83
C GLY A 76 -17.36 -0.08 -4.09
N GLN A 77 -18.21 0.45 -3.19
CA GLN A 77 -18.87 1.75 -3.37
C GLN A 77 -18.08 2.86 -2.69
N VAL A 78 -17.45 3.70 -3.50
CA VAL A 78 -16.65 4.84 -3.06
C VAL A 78 -17.06 6.07 -3.86
N SER A 79 -17.11 7.23 -3.23
CA SER A 79 -17.44 8.50 -3.88
C SER A 79 -16.68 9.68 -3.29
N SER A 80 -16.59 10.77 -4.05
CA SER A 80 -16.09 12.06 -3.59
C SER A 80 -16.96 13.17 -4.18
N ASN A 81 -17.45 14.06 -3.32
CA ASN A 81 -18.32 15.18 -3.74
C ASN A 81 -19.52 14.77 -4.63
N GLY A 82 -20.07 13.56 -4.40
CA GLY A 82 -21.18 13.03 -5.18
C GLY A 82 -20.79 12.31 -6.49
N GLU A 83 -19.52 12.35 -6.86
CA GLU A 83 -18.96 11.57 -7.98
C GLU A 83 -18.57 10.16 -7.51
N THR A 84 -19.00 9.13 -8.26
CA THR A 84 -18.60 7.75 -7.97
C THR A 84 -17.17 7.52 -8.44
N LEU A 85 -16.33 7.01 -7.54
CA LEU A 85 -14.97 6.60 -7.82
C LEU A 85 -14.92 5.08 -8.08
N ASN A 86 -14.10 4.69 -9.03
CA ASN A 86 -13.94 3.30 -9.47
C ASN A 86 -12.46 3.03 -9.80
N PRO A 87 -12.06 1.79 -10.16
CA PRO A 87 -10.67 1.49 -10.48
C PRO A 87 -10.06 2.36 -11.60
N GLN A 88 -10.88 2.88 -12.53
CA GLN A 88 -10.40 3.81 -13.58
C GLN A 88 -10.14 5.22 -13.06
N SER A 89 -10.62 5.56 -11.87
CA SER A 89 -10.30 6.83 -11.19
C SER A 89 -8.89 6.83 -10.57
N VAL A 90 -8.30 5.66 -10.36
CA VAL A 90 -6.94 5.51 -9.81
C VAL A 90 -5.93 6.08 -10.81
N GLY A 91 -4.98 6.87 -10.29
CA GLY A 91 -3.99 7.57 -11.12
C GLY A 91 -4.47 8.87 -11.76
N HIS A 92 -5.79 9.17 -11.70
CA HIS A 92 -6.41 10.35 -12.32
C HIS A 92 -7.17 11.21 -11.31
N PHE A 93 -7.44 10.69 -10.12
CA PHE A 93 -8.18 11.39 -9.09
C PHE A 93 -7.29 11.72 -7.90
N THR A 94 -7.28 12.99 -7.50
CA THR A 94 -6.54 13.48 -6.33
C THR A 94 -7.42 14.43 -5.53
N LEU A 95 -7.64 14.10 -4.27
CA LEU A 95 -8.35 14.95 -3.30
C LEU A 95 -7.58 16.24 -3.06
N GLN A 96 -8.28 17.36 -3.19
CA GLN A 96 -7.75 18.69 -2.86
C GLN A 96 -8.08 19.04 -1.40
N PRO A 97 -7.42 20.06 -0.81
CA PRO A 97 -7.80 20.55 0.50
C PRO A 97 -9.30 20.92 0.56
N GLY A 98 -9.98 20.43 1.59
CA GLY A 98 -11.42 20.62 1.77
C GLY A 98 -12.30 19.58 1.08
N GLN A 99 -11.77 18.75 0.20
CA GLN A 99 -12.53 17.65 -0.42
C GLN A 99 -12.60 16.43 0.49
N SER A 100 -13.74 15.73 0.42
CA SER A 100 -13.99 14.49 1.18
C SER A 100 -14.09 13.30 0.27
N LEU A 101 -13.68 12.14 0.79
CA LEU A 101 -13.96 10.83 0.21
C LEU A 101 -14.86 10.06 1.16
N GLN A 102 -15.85 9.38 0.60
CA GLN A 102 -16.83 8.57 1.33
C GLN A 102 -16.84 7.15 0.79
N THR A 103 -16.91 6.20 1.70
CA THR A 103 -17.17 4.80 1.40
C THR A 103 -18.57 4.42 1.91
N ALA A 104 -19.31 3.63 1.13
CA ALA A 104 -20.47 2.89 1.63
C ALA A 104 -20.06 1.42 1.87
N GLN A 105 -20.48 0.49 1.02
CA GLN A 105 -20.00 -0.89 1.07
C GLN A 105 -18.71 -1.03 0.25
N GLY A 106 -17.61 -0.44 0.75
CA GLY A 106 -16.36 -0.41 0.00
C GLY A 106 -15.16 0.05 0.82
N TYR A 107 -13.99 -0.01 0.19
CA TYR A 107 -12.71 0.39 0.72
C TYR A 107 -12.01 1.33 -0.24
N ALA A 108 -11.19 2.22 0.29
CA ALA A 108 -10.32 3.07 -0.52
C ALA A 108 -8.92 3.16 0.09
N GLU A 109 -7.93 3.31 -0.78
CA GLU A 109 -6.56 3.64 -0.38
C GLU A 109 -6.15 4.96 -1.02
N VAL A 110 -5.60 5.84 -0.22
CA VAL A 110 -5.16 7.19 -0.61
C VAL A 110 -3.72 7.39 -0.16
N LEU A 111 -2.90 7.96 -1.03
CA LEU A 111 -1.51 8.28 -0.73
C LEU A 111 -1.44 9.55 0.11
N LEU A 112 -0.67 9.51 1.20
CA LEU A 112 -0.45 10.64 2.09
C LEU A 112 0.91 11.31 1.80
N THR A 113 1.99 10.63 2.18
CA THR A 113 3.37 11.02 1.82
C THR A 113 4.08 9.78 1.29
N PRO A 114 5.19 9.90 0.55
CA PRO A 114 5.93 8.72 0.09
C PRO A 114 6.21 7.74 1.23
N GLY A 115 5.60 6.55 1.12
CA GLY A 115 5.65 5.50 2.15
C GLY A 115 4.58 5.60 3.23
N ALA A 116 3.59 6.49 3.10
CA ALA A 116 2.45 6.53 4.00
C ALA A 116 1.11 6.42 3.23
N PHE A 117 0.28 5.47 3.64
CA PHE A 117 -0.99 5.11 3.02
C PHE A 117 -2.13 5.31 4.01
N LEU A 118 -3.19 5.96 3.58
CA LEU A 118 -4.47 5.99 4.28
C LEU A 118 -5.39 4.94 3.69
N ARG A 119 -5.86 4.02 4.51
CA ARG A 119 -6.85 3.01 4.15
C ARG A 119 -8.14 3.26 4.90
N VAL A 120 -9.23 3.30 4.15
CA VAL A 120 -10.55 3.70 4.66
C VAL A 120 -11.50 2.52 4.55
N GLY A 121 -12.12 2.17 5.67
CA GLY A 121 -13.08 1.07 5.78
C GLY A 121 -14.47 1.41 5.26
N PRO A 122 -15.41 0.44 5.29
CA PRO A 122 -16.80 0.70 4.91
C PRO A 122 -17.48 1.73 5.80
N ASN A 123 -18.51 2.41 5.25
CA ASN A 123 -19.33 3.42 5.94
C ASN A 123 -18.51 4.55 6.57
N SER A 124 -17.41 4.92 5.95
CA SER A 124 -16.46 5.90 6.46
C SER A 124 -16.43 7.16 5.60
N GLU A 125 -15.97 8.26 6.19
CA GLU A 125 -15.77 9.51 5.51
C GLU A 125 -14.57 10.23 6.10
N PHE A 126 -13.69 10.71 5.24
CA PHE A 126 -12.60 11.59 5.63
C PHE A 126 -12.47 12.77 4.67
N ARG A 127 -11.84 13.84 5.14
CA ARG A 127 -11.55 15.05 4.37
C ARG A 127 -10.06 15.31 4.38
N MET A 128 -9.47 15.65 3.23
CA MET A 128 -8.13 16.23 3.19
C MET A 128 -8.20 17.66 3.69
N THR A 129 -7.40 18.00 4.69
CA THR A 129 -7.32 19.38 5.23
C THR A 129 -6.02 20.06 4.81
N SER A 130 -4.94 19.29 4.58
CA SER A 130 -3.69 19.75 3.95
C SER A 130 -3.11 18.65 3.06
N VAL A 131 -2.53 19.03 1.91
CA VAL A 131 -1.94 18.11 0.91
C VAL A 131 -0.47 18.43 0.62
N GLY A 132 0.20 19.14 1.52
CA GLY A 132 1.64 19.40 1.40
C GLY A 132 2.46 18.16 1.81
N LEU A 133 3.54 17.86 1.07
CA LEU A 133 4.45 16.76 1.45
C LEU A 133 5.08 16.96 2.83
N ALA A 134 5.33 18.21 3.21
CA ALA A 134 5.85 18.56 4.54
C ALA A 134 4.76 18.71 5.60
N ASP A 135 3.49 18.80 5.18
CA ASP A 135 2.34 18.99 6.07
C ASP A 135 1.10 18.36 5.46
N THR A 136 0.88 17.09 5.76
CA THR A 136 -0.27 16.32 5.28
C THR A 136 -1.24 16.11 6.45
N ARG A 137 -2.48 16.56 6.29
CA ARG A 137 -3.50 16.46 7.33
C ARG A 137 -4.81 15.94 6.77
N ILE A 138 -5.44 15.05 7.53
CA ILE A 138 -6.75 14.51 7.25
C ILE A 138 -7.67 14.68 8.45
N SER A 139 -8.98 14.78 8.19
CA SER A 139 -10.01 14.76 9.23
C SER A 139 -10.94 13.58 8.98
N LEU A 140 -10.93 12.59 9.86
CA LEU A 140 -11.86 11.46 9.85
C LEU A 140 -13.17 11.91 10.50
N THR A 141 -14.24 12.02 9.72
CA THR A 141 -15.53 12.53 10.17
C THR A 141 -16.53 11.41 10.50
N ARG A 142 -16.34 10.22 9.93
CA ARG A 142 -17.19 9.05 10.16
C ARG A 142 -16.43 7.76 9.88
N GLY A 143 -16.79 6.68 10.61
CA GLY A 143 -16.29 5.32 10.39
C GLY A 143 -14.86 5.12 10.84
N THR A 144 -14.11 4.32 10.09
CA THR A 144 -12.78 3.85 10.47
C THR A 144 -11.74 4.06 9.37
N ALA A 145 -10.53 4.35 9.81
CA ALA A 145 -9.36 4.47 8.93
C ALA A 145 -8.13 3.82 9.57
N LEU A 146 -7.21 3.40 8.72
CA LEU A 146 -5.93 2.87 9.12
C LEU A 146 -4.83 3.59 8.33
N VAL A 147 -3.80 4.07 9.03
CA VAL A 147 -2.61 4.65 8.41
C VAL A 147 -1.46 3.69 8.57
N GLU A 148 -0.91 3.23 7.44
CA GLU A 148 0.37 2.54 7.37
C GLU A 148 1.43 3.55 6.95
N ALA A 149 2.46 3.70 7.78
CA ALA A 149 3.62 4.55 7.51
C ALA A 149 4.87 3.68 7.48
N ASP A 150 5.28 3.25 6.31
CA ASP A 150 6.51 2.46 6.08
C ASP A 150 7.75 3.33 6.21
N GLN A 151 7.60 4.60 5.80
CA GLN A 151 8.61 5.64 5.89
C GLN A 151 7.93 6.96 6.20
N LEU A 152 8.60 7.82 6.95
CA LEU A 152 8.22 9.23 7.14
C LEU A 152 9.32 10.12 6.56
N ILE A 153 8.93 11.20 5.94
CA ILE A 153 9.84 12.26 5.50
C ILE A 153 10.32 13.01 6.76
N GLU A 154 11.61 13.18 6.91
CA GLU A 154 12.18 13.90 8.04
C GLU A 154 11.65 15.34 8.10
N GLY A 155 11.15 15.76 9.27
CA GLY A 155 10.54 17.07 9.47
C GLY A 155 9.15 17.25 8.86
N ALA A 156 8.58 16.23 8.22
CA ALA A 156 7.20 16.29 7.75
C ALA A 156 6.21 15.99 8.88
N HIS A 157 5.08 16.69 8.83
CA HIS A 157 3.96 16.57 9.74
C HIS A 157 2.86 15.73 9.08
N LEU A 158 2.42 14.67 9.74
CA LEU A 158 1.34 13.80 9.30
C LEU A 158 0.31 13.67 10.43
N GLU A 159 -0.86 14.26 10.24
CA GLU A 159 -1.89 14.40 11.27
C GLU A 159 -3.23 13.76 10.85
N VAL A 160 -3.88 13.12 11.81
CA VAL A 160 -5.27 12.65 11.71
C VAL A 160 -6.11 13.35 12.77
N THR A 161 -7.09 14.14 12.34
CA THR A 161 -8.04 14.83 13.25
C THR A 161 -9.35 14.05 13.36
N MET A 162 -9.90 13.94 14.57
CA MET A 162 -11.21 13.36 14.89
C MET A 162 -11.95 14.30 15.82
N GLY A 163 -12.96 15.00 15.30
CA GLY A 163 -13.68 16.04 16.06
C GLY A 163 -12.75 17.18 16.50
N THR A 164 -12.55 17.33 17.82
CA THR A 164 -11.67 18.36 18.41
C THR A 164 -10.29 17.85 18.81
N THR A 165 -9.99 16.60 18.53
CA THR A 165 -8.72 15.95 18.89
C THR A 165 -7.95 15.62 17.62
N SER A 166 -6.65 15.85 17.64
CA SER A 166 -5.74 15.41 16.57
C SER A 166 -4.74 14.39 17.07
N ALA A 167 -4.15 13.66 16.14
CA ALA A 167 -3.13 12.65 16.40
C ALA A 167 -1.99 12.82 15.40
N ASP A 168 -0.82 13.22 15.89
CA ASP A 168 0.40 13.36 15.10
C ASP A 168 1.14 12.03 15.03
N ILE A 169 1.46 11.59 13.83
CA ILE A 169 2.24 10.37 13.60
C ILE A 169 3.73 10.70 13.72
N LEU A 170 4.34 10.26 14.82
CA LEU A 170 5.73 10.60 15.17
C LEU A 170 6.76 9.62 14.61
N LYS A 171 6.37 8.38 14.31
CA LYS A 171 7.28 7.33 13.82
C LYS A 171 6.62 6.53 12.72
N LYS A 172 7.42 5.84 11.90
CA LYS A 172 6.90 4.79 11.04
C LYS A 172 6.13 3.76 11.87
N GLY A 173 5.04 3.21 11.33
CA GLY A 173 4.20 2.32 12.10
C GLY A 173 2.82 2.10 11.48
N LEU A 174 1.93 1.50 12.27
CA LEU A 174 0.56 1.16 11.90
C LEU A 174 -0.41 1.71 12.93
N TYR A 175 -1.36 2.51 12.48
CA TYR A 175 -2.24 3.31 13.32
C TYR A 175 -3.69 3.14 12.90
N GLY A 176 -4.56 2.82 13.86
CA GLY A 176 -5.99 2.70 13.64
C GLY A 176 -6.73 3.89 14.25
N PHE A 177 -7.74 4.38 13.53
CA PHE A 177 -8.57 5.50 13.92
C PHE A 177 -10.05 5.16 13.75
N SER A 178 -10.88 5.58 14.69
CA SER A 178 -12.33 5.49 14.61
C SER A 178 -12.95 6.84 14.97
N ALA A 179 -13.96 7.26 14.21
CA ALA A 179 -14.69 8.48 14.47
C ALA A 179 -15.89 8.26 15.41
N ASP A 180 -16.40 7.01 15.55
CA ASP A 180 -17.52 6.68 16.42
C ASP A 180 -17.45 5.19 16.87
N PRO A 181 -17.17 4.92 18.15
CA PRO A 181 -16.64 5.87 19.13
C PRO A 181 -15.26 6.40 18.70
N GLN A 182 -14.98 7.65 19.04
CA GLN A 182 -13.67 8.24 18.71
C GLN A 182 -12.56 7.52 19.47
N ASP A 183 -11.65 6.90 18.74
CA ASP A 183 -10.47 6.28 19.30
C ASP A 183 -9.25 6.37 18.36
N ALA A 184 -8.06 6.30 18.96
CA ALA A 184 -6.80 6.14 18.27
C ALA A 184 -6.03 4.96 18.88
N LYS A 185 -5.56 4.03 18.03
CA LYS A 185 -4.80 2.81 18.39
C LYS A 185 -3.45 2.80 17.72
N VAL A 186 -2.43 2.30 18.41
CA VAL A 186 -1.08 2.10 17.86
C VAL A 186 -0.77 0.61 17.81
N PHE A 187 -0.83 0.01 16.63
CA PHE A 187 -0.39 -1.38 16.40
C PHE A 187 1.14 -1.45 16.36
N ASP A 188 1.78 -0.43 15.78
CA ASP A 188 3.22 -0.23 15.78
C ASP A 188 3.54 1.25 15.62
N GLY A 189 4.69 1.71 16.17
CA GLY A 189 5.13 3.10 16.07
C GLY A 189 4.76 3.95 17.29
N LYS A 190 4.44 5.25 17.06
CA LYS A 190 4.20 6.24 18.11
C LYS A 190 3.31 7.37 17.60
N LEU A 191 2.29 7.75 18.39
CA LEU A 191 1.42 8.90 18.17
C LEU A 191 1.59 9.91 19.31
N ASP A 192 1.46 11.20 19.01
CA ASP A 192 1.08 12.22 20.00
C ASP A 192 -0.39 12.60 19.78
N VAL A 193 -1.23 12.29 20.74
CA VAL A 193 -2.67 12.62 20.70
C VAL A 193 -2.87 13.94 21.43
N ILE A 194 -3.42 14.92 20.71
CA ILE A 194 -3.53 16.31 21.13
C ILE A 194 -5.01 16.64 21.31
N GLY A 195 -5.41 16.88 22.57
CA GLY A 195 -6.71 17.38 22.94
C GLY A 195 -6.74 18.92 22.99
N GLN A 196 -7.81 19.49 23.55
CA GLN A 196 -7.97 20.94 23.62
C GLN A 196 -6.98 21.60 24.60
N SER A 197 -6.63 20.94 25.71
CA SER A 197 -5.80 21.51 26.77
C SER A 197 -4.59 20.66 27.16
N ASN A 198 -4.45 19.47 26.59
CA ASN A 198 -3.36 18.55 26.90
C ASN A 198 -2.98 17.68 25.70
N SER A 199 -1.81 17.04 25.78
CA SER A 199 -1.42 16.00 24.81
C SER A 199 -0.95 14.74 25.54
N ARG A 200 -0.97 13.63 24.82
CA ARG A 200 -0.53 12.33 25.34
C ARG A 200 0.14 11.50 24.26
N GLU A 201 1.39 11.20 24.48
CA GLU A 201 2.12 10.26 23.64
C GLU A 201 1.74 8.81 23.96
N ILE A 202 1.42 8.02 22.92
CA ILE A 202 1.10 6.59 23.00
C ILE A 202 1.96 5.79 22.00
N GLY A 203 2.24 4.55 22.36
CA GLY A 203 3.06 3.64 21.57
C GLY A 203 2.38 2.31 21.33
N LYS A 204 3.12 1.37 20.79
CA LYS A 204 2.64 0.03 20.42
C LYS A 204 1.84 -0.64 21.54
N GLY A 205 0.64 -1.14 21.19
CA GLY A 205 -0.29 -1.79 22.11
C GLY A 205 -1.17 -0.82 22.90
N ASP A 206 -0.98 0.49 22.77
CA ASP A 206 -1.76 1.51 23.44
C ASP A 206 -2.92 2.00 22.58
N GLN A 207 -4.00 2.44 23.24
CA GLN A 207 -5.10 3.19 22.65
C GLN A 207 -5.52 4.34 23.55
N ILE A 208 -6.16 5.33 22.96
CA ILE A 208 -6.89 6.40 23.66
C ILE A 208 -8.32 6.42 23.14
N LEU A 209 -9.31 6.35 24.06
CA LEU A 209 -10.71 6.59 23.77
C LEU A 209 -10.97 8.09 23.97
N LEU A 210 -11.40 8.78 22.92
CA LEU A 210 -11.52 10.23 22.84
C LEU A 210 -12.93 10.73 23.23
N ALA A 211 -13.84 9.82 23.58
CA ALA A 211 -15.26 10.12 23.85
C ALA A 211 -15.52 11.10 25.03
N ASN A 212 -14.51 11.43 25.82
CA ASN A 212 -14.65 12.25 27.03
C ASN A 212 -13.86 13.58 26.98
N GLY A 213 -13.77 14.20 25.82
CA GLY A 213 -13.07 15.49 25.67
C GLY A 213 -11.58 15.39 25.98
N ASP A 214 -11.08 16.24 26.90
CA ASP A 214 -9.65 16.30 27.24
C ASP A 214 -9.11 15.12 28.08
N ASN A 215 -9.92 14.09 28.37
CA ASN A 215 -9.43 12.94 29.12
C ASN A 215 -8.68 11.96 28.20
N LEU A 216 -7.42 12.27 27.91
CA LEU A 216 -6.52 11.44 27.10
C LEU A 216 -5.98 10.26 27.93
N LYS A 217 -6.87 9.41 28.47
CA LYS A 217 -6.47 8.24 29.24
C LYS A 217 -5.98 7.14 28.32
N LYS A 218 -4.70 6.84 28.43
CA LYS A 218 -4.07 5.71 27.76
C LYS A 218 -4.51 4.39 28.39
N THR A 219 -4.89 3.42 27.54
CA THR A 219 -5.21 2.03 27.90
C THR A 219 -4.60 1.08 26.89
N GLY A 220 -4.48 -0.19 27.23
CA GLY A 220 -4.20 -1.23 26.22
C GLY A 220 -5.46 -1.63 25.46
N PHE A 221 -5.29 -2.23 24.27
CA PHE A 221 -6.38 -2.85 23.53
C PHE A 221 -6.09 -4.33 23.23
N ASP A 222 -7.13 -5.11 22.94
CA ASP A 222 -6.98 -6.50 22.49
C ASP A 222 -6.49 -6.52 21.04
N GLU A 223 -5.17 -6.70 20.86
CA GLU A 223 -4.56 -6.76 19.53
C GLU A 223 -5.13 -7.89 18.67
N LYS A 224 -5.47 -9.03 19.25
CA LYS A 224 -6.00 -10.16 18.50
C LYS A 224 -7.36 -9.83 17.89
N GLN A 225 -8.23 -9.19 18.69
CA GLN A 225 -9.53 -8.73 18.23
C GLN A 225 -9.38 -7.61 17.19
N ALA A 226 -8.50 -6.63 17.43
CA ALA A 226 -8.28 -5.52 16.54
C ALA A 226 -7.69 -5.96 15.19
N LYS A 227 -6.83 -6.99 15.16
CA LYS A 227 -6.29 -7.58 13.93
C LYS A 227 -7.29 -8.47 13.17
N ALA A 228 -8.38 -8.86 13.80
CA ALA A 228 -9.50 -9.54 13.14
C ALA A 228 -10.50 -8.56 12.48
N ASP A 229 -10.33 -7.27 12.65
CA ASP A 229 -11.15 -6.24 12.01
C ASP A 229 -11.02 -6.33 10.47
N PRO A 230 -12.14 -6.25 9.72
CA PRO A 230 -12.11 -6.35 8.26
C PRO A 230 -11.20 -5.31 7.59
N LEU A 231 -11.12 -4.08 8.12
CA LEU A 231 -10.22 -3.06 7.58
C LEU A 231 -8.75 -3.43 7.80
N TYR A 232 -8.41 -3.99 8.98
CA TYR A 232 -7.05 -4.45 9.25
C TYR A 232 -6.64 -5.58 8.28
N VAL A 233 -7.50 -6.59 8.12
CA VAL A 233 -7.25 -7.73 7.22
C VAL A 233 -7.10 -7.28 5.76
N TRP A 234 -7.99 -6.38 5.31
CA TRP A 234 -7.91 -5.81 3.98
C TRP A 234 -6.62 -4.98 3.79
N SER A 235 -6.26 -4.18 4.80
CA SER A 235 -5.04 -3.37 4.78
C SER A 235 -3.77 -4.22 4.73
N GLU A 236 -3.75 -5.34 5.45
CA GLU A 236 -2.63 -6.30 5.39
C GLU A 236 -2.50 -6.92 3.99
N ALA A 237 -3.62 -7.27 3.35
CA ALA A 237 -3.62 -7.76 1.99
C ALA A 237 -3.07 -6.72 1.00
N ARG A 238 -3.50 -5.45 1.13
CA ARG A 238 -2.98 -4.34 0.30
C ARG A 238 -1.48 -4.15 0.47
N SER A 239 -0.97 -4.09 1.70
CA SER A 239 0.47 -3.97 1.99
C SER A 239 1.28 -5.13 1.41
N ARG A 240 0.74 -6.34 1.43
CA ARG A 240 1.34 -7.52 0.79
C ARG A 240 1.44 -7.37 -0.72
N ASP A 241 0.36 -6.91 -1.37
CA ASP A 241 0.31 -6.71 -2.82
C ASP A 241 1.30 -5.62 -3.25
N GLU A 242 1.40 -4.52 -2.50
CA GLU A 242 2.36 -3.46 -2.74
C GLU A 242 3.82 -3.92 -2.58
N ALA A 243 4.09 -4.74 -1.58
CA ALA A 243 5.42 -5.35 -1.39
C ALA A 243 5.75 -6.35 -2.52
N ALA A 244 4.75 -7.10 -3.01
CA ALA A 244 4.92 -8.00 -4.15
C ALA A 244 5.22 -7.22 -5.44
N GLN A 245 4.50 -6.13 -5.70
CA GLN A 245 4.76 -5.20 -6.80
C GLN A 245 6.17 -4.61 -6.72
N ASN A 246 6.55 -4.07 -5.56
CA ASN A 246 7.88 -3.54 -5.31
C ASN A 246 8.97 -4.57 -5.60
N LYS A 247 8.77 -5.83 -5.17
CA LYS A 247 9.69 -6.93 -5.45
C LYS A 247 9.82 -7.22 -6.95
N LEU A 248 8.73 -7.20 -7.71
CA LEU A 248 8.75 -7.41 -9.16
C LEU A 248 9.55 -6.31 -9.85
N VAL A 249 9.38 -5.05 -9.45
CA VAL A 249 10.16 -3.92 -9.95
C VAL A 249 11.65 -4.08 -9.60
N ALA A 250 11.97 -4.51 -8.38
CA ALA A 250 13.35 -4.76 -7.96
C ALA A 250 14.05 -5.89 -8.74
N GLN A 251 13.28 -6.89 -9.19
CA GLN A 251 13.79 -8.02 -9.98
C GLN A 251 13.89 -7.73 -11.46
N ASN A 252 13.31 -6.64 -11.94
CA ASN A 252 13.35 -6.24 -13.34
C ASN A 252 14.46 -5.19 -13.55
N PRO A 253 15.64 -5.56 -14.10
CA PRO A 253 16.74 -4.64 -14.31
C PRO A 253 16.43 -3.52 -15.32
N TYR A 254 15.35 -3.64 -16.07
CA TYR A 254 14.84 -2.63 -17.01
C TYR A 254 13.62 -1.87 -16.44
N GLY A 255 13.33 -2.06 -15.15
CA GLY A 255 12.15 -1.48 -14.50
C GLY A 255 12.30 0.00 -14.17
N TYR A 256 11.16 0.65 -13.99
CA TYR A 256 10.99 2.08 -13.75
C TYR A 256 11.12 2.45 -12.25
N ALA A 257 12.05 1.82 -11.52
CA ALA A 257 12.26 2.20 -10.13
C ALA A 257 12.66 3.69 -10.04
N PRO A 258 11.98 4.49 -9.23
CA PRO A 258 12.31 5.91 -9.12
C PRO A 258 13.70 6.10 -8.53
N VAL A 259 14.46 7.04 -9.11
CA VAL A 259 15.75 7.44 -8.58
C VAL A 259 15.51 8.27 -7.32
N GLY A 260 16.05 7.82 -6.18
CA GLY A 260 15.98 8.58 -4.93
C GLY A 260 14.79 8.24 -4.02
N GLY A 261 13.96 7.27 -4.41
CA GLY A 261 12.79 6.87 -3.62
C GLY A 261 11.50 7.64 -3.98
N GLY A 262 10.37 7.15 -3.52
CA GLY A 262 9.07 7.80 -3.70
C GLY A 262 8.01 6.90 -4.35
N TRP A 263 6.97 7.53 -4.85
CA TRP A 263 5.89 6.87 -5.58
C TRP A 263 6.27 6.62 -7.04
N PHE A 264 5.83 5.50 -7.60
CA PHE A 264 5.93 5.22 -9.04
C PHE A 264 4.62 4.61 -9.54
N TRP A 265 4.21 4.99 -10.75
CA TRP A 265 3.07 4.38 -11.42
C TRP A 265 3.46 3.02 -12.02
N ASP A 266 2.66 1.99 -11.74
CA ASP A 266 2.82 0.69 -12.38
C ASP A 266 1.66 0.44 -13.36
N PRO A 267 1.92 0.44 -14.67
CA PRO A 267 0.89 0.24 -15.67
C PRO A 267 0.31 -1.19 -15.71
N PHE A 268 0.98 -2.14 -15.06
CA PHE A 268 0.49 -3.54 -15.01
C PHE A 268 -0.55 -3.74 -13.91
N THR A 269 -0.38 -3.07 -12.79
CA THR A 269 -1.30 -3.12 -11.67
C THR A 269 -2.32 -1.99 -11.67
N ASN A 270 -2.08 -0.92 -12.44
CA ASN A 270 -2.86 0.31 -12.49
C ASN A 270 -3.04 0.98 -11.12
N TYR A 271 -1.99 0.99 -10.31
CA TYR A 271 -1.88 1.79 -9.09
C TYR A 271 -0.43 2.21 -8.83
N TYR A 272 -0.24 3.13 -7.89
CA TYR A 272 1.08 3.58 -7.50
C TYR A 272 1.73 2.61 -6.52
N GLY A 273 2.94 2.17 -6.85
CA GLY A 273 3.81 1.48 -5.92
C GLY A 273 4.70 2.44 -5.14
N PHE A 274 5.29 1.94 -4.07
CA PHE A 274 6.26 2.66 -3.25
C PHE A 274 7.67 2.08 -3.41
N TRP A 275 8.64 2.97 -3.68
CA TRP A 275 10.06 2.64 -3.69
C TRP A 275 10.75 3.38 -2.55
N PRO A 276 11.13 2.72 -1.46
CA PRO A 276 11.78 3.39 -0.34
C PRO A 276 13.23 3.81 -0.67
N SER A 277 13.76 4.75 0.10
CA SER A 277 15.16 5.19 -0.02
C SER A 277 16.18 4.11 0.33
N ALA A 278 15.79 3.09 1.10
CA ALA A 278 16.56 1.92 1.45
C ALA A 278 15.63 0.72 1.67
N TYR A 279 16.20 -0.50 1.71
CA TYR A 279 15.42 -1.68 2.08
C TYR A 279 14.77 -1.50 3.46
N LEU A 280 13.48 -1.79 3.56
CA LEU A 280 12.74 -1.74 4.81
C LEU A 280 11.72 -2.87 4.94
N TYR A 281 11.18 -3.03 6.14
CA TYR A 281 9.98 -3.81 6.39
C TYR A 281 8.81 -2.89 6.72
N SER A 282 7.65 -3.18 6.12
CA SER A 282 6.40 -2.54 6.50
C SER A 282 6.00 -2.92 7.94
N PRO A 283 5.11 -2.18 8.58
CA PRO A 283 4.57 -2.54 9.90
C PRO A 283 3.85 -3.89 9.92
N PHE A 284 3.34 -4.36 8.77
CA PHE A 284 2.78 -5.70 8.61
C PHE A 284 3.86 -6.78 8.44
N GLY A 285 5.14 -6.41 8.29
CA GLY A 285 6.27 -7.34 8.16
C GLY A 285 6.65 -7.72 6.74
N PHE A 286 6.07 -7.06 5.72
CA PHE A 286 6.44 -7.28 4.32
C PHE A 286 7.68 -6.46 3.94
N GLY A 287 8.60 -7.09 3.17
CA GLY A 287 9.85 -6.44 2.75
C GLY A 287 9.68 -5.60 1.50
N PHE A 288 10.14 -4.35 1.53
CA PHE A 288 10.23 -3.46 0.39
C PHE A 288 11.69 -3.25 0.00
N TYR A 289 11.98 -3.49 -1.27
CA TYR A 289 13.27 -3.16 -1.85
C TYR A 289 13.35 -1.67 -2.13
N GLY A 290 14.50 -1.07 -1.87
CA GLY A 290 14.71 0.35 -2.06
C GLY A 290 16.17 0.69 -2.24
N GLY A 291 16.47 1.99 -2.34
CA GLY A 291 17.79 2.53 -2.49
C GLY A 291 18.11 2.96 -3.92
N TYR A 292 19.25 3.61 -4.05
CA TYR A 292 19.77 4.03 -5.34
C TYR A 292 20.22 2.80 -6.12
N TYR A 293 19.65 2.59 -7.33
CA TYR A 293 20.12 1.62 -8.30
C TYR A 293 21.14 2.31 -9.22
N PRO A 294 22.45 2.18 -8.99
CA PRO A 294 23.47 2.78 -9.85
C PRO A 294 23.66 2.02 -11.17
N GLY A 295 22.69 1.15 -11.54
CA GLY A 295 22.81 0.22 -12.66
C GLY A 295 22.43 0.76 -14.04
N PHE A 296 22.01 2.02 -14.19
CA PHE A 296 21.66 2.59 -15.50
C PHE A 296 22.71 3.54 -16.09
N TYR A 297 23.99 3.31 -15.80
CA TYR A 297 25.03 3.81 -16.66
C TYR A 297 25.50 2.69 -17.57
N TYR A 298 25.14 2.80 -18.85
CA TYR A 298 25.67 2.15 -20.03
C TYR A 298 26.71 1.04 -19.78
N GLY A 299 26.32 -0.23 -19.94
CA GLY A 299 27.23 -1.31 -20.33
C GLY A 299 28.18 -1.80 -19.26
N GLY A 300 27.69 -2.22 -18.09
CA GLY A 300 28.55 -2.92 -17.14
C GLY A 300 27.72 -3.90 -16.30
N TYR A 301 27.88 -5.17 -16.59
CA TYR A 301 27.40 -6.27 -15.75
C TYR A 301 28.18 -6.23 -14.43
N HIS A 302 27.54 -5.76 -13.35
CA HIS A 302 28.11 -5.87 -12.01
C HIS A 302 27.34 -6.91 -11.17
N PRO A 303 27.85 -8.14 -11.05
CA PRO A 303 27.24 -9.20 -10.22
C PRO A 303 27.43 -9.01 -8.72
N GLY A 304 27.84 -7.82 -8.26
CA GLY A 304 28.32 -7.61 -6.89
C GLY A 304 27.32 -7.03 -5.87
N PHE A 305 26.13 -6.61 -6.26
CA PHE A 305 25.25 -5.84 -5.37
C PHE A 305 24.37 -6.67 -4.41
N PHE A 306 24.38 -7.99 -4.53
CA PHE A 306 23.66 -8.88 -3.59
C PHE A 306 24.53 -9.45 -2.47
N ARG A 307 25.64 -8.78 -2.13
CA ARG A 307 26.53 -9.22 -1.07
C ARG A 307 26.28 -8.41 0.22
N GLY A 308 25.21 -8.72 0.94
CA GLY A 308 24.98 -8.07 2.22
C GLY A 308 23.66 -8.37 2.93
N GLY A 309 22.91 -9.36 2.52
CA GLY A 309 21.74 -9.83 3.26
C GLY A 309 21.95 -11.27 3.72
N HIS A 310 22.36 -11.49 4.98
CA HIS A 310 22.30 -12.82 5.58
C HIS A 310 20.84 -13.25 5.65
N ILE A 311 20.39 -14.07 4.69
CA ILE A 311 19.18 -14.88 4.85
C ILE A 311 19.63 -16.14 5.61
N ALA A 312 19.31 -16.21 6.88
CA ALA A 312 19.42 -17.43 7.66
C ALA A 312 18.34 -18.42 7.15
N GLY A 313 18.79 -19.57 6.65
CA GLY A 313 17.97 -20.76 6.52
C GLY A 313 17.65 -21.19 5.09
N GLY A 314 18.43 -22.17 4.57
CA GLY A 314 18.06 -22.94 3.38
C GLY A 314 19.28 -23.51 2.67
N ASN A 315 19.73 -24.69 3.09
CA ASN A 315 20.73 -25.52 2.39
C ASN A 315 20.29 -25.83 0.96
N ALA A 316 21.00 -25.31 -0.04
CA ALA A 316 21.05 -25.91 -1.36
C ALA A 316 22.49 -25.76 -1.87
N GLY A 317 23.21 -26.88 -1.88
CA GLY A 317 24.55 -26.99 -2.38
C GLY A 317 24.61 -26.75 -3.90
N PHE A 318 25.54 -25.93 -4.32
CA PHE A 318 25.99 -25.89 -5.70
C PHE A 318 27.47 -26.23 -5.73
N SER A 319 27.78 -27.39 -6.31
CA SER A 319 29.12 -27.91 -6.55
C SER A 319 29.87 -27.04 -7.56
N GLY A 320 31.09 -26.73 -7.18
CA GLY A 320 32.02 -25.93 -7.99
C GLY A 320 32.50 -26.63 -9.26
N VAL A 321 32.70 -25.83 -10.28
CA VAL A 321 33.50 -26.20 -11.46
C VAL A 321 34.85 -25.47 -11.33
N HIS A 322 35.91 -26.27 -11.22
CA HIS A 322 37.30 -25.83 -11.32
C HIS A 322 37.60 -25.37 -12.75
N GLY A 323 38.17 -24.17 -12.90
CA GLY A 323 38.85 -23.71 -14.11
C GLY A 323 40.30 -23.38 -13.78
N ASN A 324 41.21 -24.21 -14.25
CA ASN A 324 42.67 -24.00 -14.26
C ASN A 324 43.03 -22.81 -15.16
N GLY A 325 43.91 -21.95 -14.66
CA GLY A 325 44.58 -20.91 -15.48
C GLY A 325 45.98 -20.64 -14.94
N VAL A 326 46.96 -21.03 -15.72
CA VAL A 326 48.40 -21.07 -15.60
C VAL A 326 49.06 -19.67 -15.56
N GLY A 327 50.04 -19.45 -14.68
CA GLY A 327 51.37 -18.92 -14.96
C GLY A 327 51.57 -17.41 -15.04
N GLY A 328 52.55 -16.93 -14.28
CA GLY A 328 53.19 -15.63 -14.52
C GLY A 328 54.02 -15.14 -13.29
N SER A 329 55.29 -15.51 -13.28
CA SER A 329 56.35 -15.14 -12.34
C SER A 329 56.80 -13.67 -12.43
N GLY A 330 57.37 -13.14 -11.33
CA GLY A 330 58.23 -11.93 -11.25
C GLY A 330 57.96 -11.19 -9.94
N GLY A 331 58.72 -11.19 -8.95
CA GLY A 331 60.15 -10.93 -8.79
C GLY A 331 60.30 -9.50 -8.28
N GLY A 332 60.77 -9.31 -7.03
CA GLY A 332 61.20 -8.00 -6.59
C GLY A 332 60.95 -7.76 -5.09
N GLY A 333 61.91 -8.19 -4.26
CA GLY A 333 62.01 -7.78 -2.86
C GLY A 333 62.55 -6.36 -2.72
N PHE A 334 62.33 -5.76 -1.56
CA PHE A 334 63.34 -4.92 -0.88
C PHE A 334 63.02 -4.79 0.61
N HIS A 335 64.14 -4.85 1.35
CA HIS A 335 64.33 -4.79 2.79
C HIS A 335 64.09 -3.40 3.40
N GLY A 336 64.01 -3.43 4.71
CA GLY A 336 64.41 -2.36 5.63
C GLY A 336 63.24 -1.88 6.45
N GLY A 337 63.20 -1.94 7.76
CA GLY A 337 64.21 -1.85 8.77
C GLY A 337 63.80 -0.81 9.77
N GLY A 338 63.64 -1.24 11.03
CA GLY A 338 64.17 -0.51 12.15
C GLY A 338 63.35 0.50 12.93
N GLY A 339 63.15 0.20 14.21
CA GLY A 339 63.36 1.10 15.33
C GLY A 339 62.13 1.89 15.80
N GLY A 340 61.57 1.77 16.97
CA GLY A 340 62.15 1.84 18.27
C GLY A 340 61.69 3.08 19.00
N GLY A 341 61.25 2.94 20.26
CA GLY A 341 61.29 3.98 21.24
C GLY A 341 60.01 4.51 21.86
N ARG A 342 59.59 3.95 22.93
CA ARG A 342 59.33 4.52 24.28
C ARG A 342 59.06 6.07 24.33
N ARG A 343 57.91 6.47 24.78
CA ARG A 343 57.60 6.93 26.17
C ARG A 343 56.10 7.05 26.32
#